data_4ee0157ef46c930857cdbe86feab689e
#
_entry.id   4ee0157ef46c930857cdbe86feab689e
#
_cell.length_a   1.000
_cell.length_b   1.000
_cell.length_c   1.000
_cell.angle_alpha   90.00
_cell.angle_beta   90.00
_cell.angle_gamma   90.00
#
_symmetry.space_group_name_H-M   'P 1'
#
loop_
_entity.id
_entity.type
_entity.pdbx_description
1 polymer ?
#
loop_
_entity_poly.entity_id
_entity_poly.type
_entity_poly.pdbx_seq_one_letter_code
_entity_poly.pdbx_strand_id
1 'polypeptide(L)'
;MNEDSYINVANLIKRHLAETIGVDVDDIKDEDTFLEDLHMSPAEFSDFLASLEKFKIDPSAPDIANANCVVELIEAVSSQIVE
;
A
#
# COMPACT_ATOMS: atom_id res chain seq x y z
N MET A 1 -2.00 13.55 -14.40
CA MET A 1 -1.39 13.26 -13.08
C MET A 1 -0.03 13.89 -13.00
N ASN A 2 0.30 14.45 -11.85
CA ASN A 2 1.63 14.99 -11.66
C ASN A 2 2.40 14.11 -10.66
N GLU A 3 3.71 14.34 -10.60
CA GLU A 3 4.58 13.54 -9.72
C GLU A 3 4.22 13.72 -8.26
N ASP A 4 3.75 14.89 -7.87
CA ASP A 4 3.40 15.16 -6.48
C ASP A 4 2.29 14.25 -5.99
N SER A 5 1.30 13.97 -6.85
CA SER A 5 0.21 13.08 -6.48
C SER A 5 0.73 11.66 -6.21
N TYR A 6 1.62 11.17 -7.06
CA TYR A 6 2.21 9.85 -6.87
C TYR A 6 3.03 9.80 -5.58
N ILE A 7 3.86 10.82 -5.36
CA ILE A 7 4.70 10.88 -4.16
C ILE A 7 3.84 10.92 -2.91
N ASN A 8 2.75 11.69 -2.94
CA ASN A 8 1.85 11.78 -1.78
C ASN A 8 1.18 10.44 -1.49
N VAL A 9 0.76 9.73 -2.54
CA VAL A 9 0.17 8.40 -2.37
C VAL A 9 1.20 7.43 -1.82
N ALA A 10 2.41 7.44 -2.37
CA ALA A 10 3.46 6.55 -1.90
C ALA A 10 3.75 6.77 -0.41
N ASN A 11 3.84 8.05 0.00
CA ASN A 11 4.11 8.37 1.40
C ASN A 11 2.96 7.92 2.29
N LEU A 12 1.73 8.12 1.85
CA LEU A 12 0.56 7.71 2.62
C LEU A 12 0.56 6.19 2.84
N ILE A 13 0.76 5.44 1.76
CA ILE A 13 0.73 3.98 1.82
C ILE A 13 1.87 3.46 2.69
N LYS A 14 3.08 3.96 2.49
CA LYS A 14 4.23 3.49 3.26
C LYS A 14 4.09 3.81 4.73
N ARG A 15 3.61 5.01 5.04
CA ARG A 15 3.42 5.40 6.44
C ARG A 15 2.37 4.55 7.12
N HIS A 16 1.24 4.34 6.44
CA HIS A 16 0.18 3.51 7.00
C HIS A 16 0.66 2.07 7.19
N LEU A 17 1.39 1.54 6.22
CA LEU A 17 1.94 0.20 6.30
C LEU A 17 2.93 0.08 7.46
N ALA A 18 3.81 1.07 7.60
CA ALA A 18 4.80 1.08 8.68
C ALA A 18 4.12 1.06 10.05
N GLU A 19 3.04 1.83 10.19
CA GLU A 19 2.29 1.84 11.44
C GLU A 19 1.61 0.49 11.70
N THR A 20 1.13 -0.13 10.64
CA THR A 20 0.41 -1.39 10.75
C THR A 20 1.33 -2.52 11.22
N ILE A 21 2.55 -2.59 10.70
CA ILE A 21 3.48 -3.67 11.05
C ILE A 21 4.51 -3.27 12.09
N GLY A 22 4.51 -2.01 12.52
CA GLY A 22 5.35 -1.58 13.64
C GLY A 22 6.81 -1.36 13.31
N VAL A 23 7.09 -0.83 12.11
CA VAL A 23 8.46 -0.50 11.70
C VAL A 23 8.53 0.96 11.28
N ASP A 24 9.76 1.46 11.07
CA ASP A 24 9.94 2.80 10.52
C ASP A 24 9.61 2.83 9.04
N VAL A 25 9.06 3.95 8.58
CA VAL A 25 8.71 4.09 7.17
C VAL A 25 9.95 3.94 6.28
N ASP A 26 11.12 4.32 6.79
CA ASP A 26 12.36 4.20 6.02
C ASP A 26 12.79 2.75 5.80
N ASP A 27 12.24 1.83 6.59
CA ASP A 27 12.55 0.41 6.45
C ASP A 27 11.72 -0.26 5.35
N ILE A 28 10.76 0.45 4.79
CA ILE A 28 9.89 -0.09 3.75
C ILE A 28 10.38 0.38 2.40
N LYS A 29 10.71 -0.58 1.53
CA LYS A 29 11.22 -0.29 0.19
C LYS A 29 10.17 -0.65 -0.86
N ASP A 30 10.28 -0.01 -2.02
CA ASP A 30 9.32 -0.21 -3.10
C ASP A 30 9.24 -1.66 -3.55
N GLU A 31 10.36 -2.36 -3.57
CA GLU A 31 10.40 -3.74 -4.03
C GLU A 31 10.06 -4.77 -2.94
N ASP A 32 9.83 -4.34 -1.71
CA ASP A 32 9.49 -5.27 -0.64
C ASP A 32 8.16 -5.96 -0.92
N THR A 33 8.15 -7.29 -0.78
CA THR A 33 6.92 -8.06 -0.85
C THR A 33 6.26 -8.10 0.51
N PHE A 34 4.92 -8.10 0.52
CA PHE A 34 4.20 -8.03 1.79
C PHE A 34 4.38 -9.28 2.63
N LEU A 35 4.29 -10.45 2.00
CA LEU A 35 4.29 -11.70 2.75
C LEU A 35 5.70 -12.17 3.09
N GLU A 36 6.66 -11.94 2.21
CA GLU A 36 8.02 -12.45 2.41
C GLU A 36 8.93 -11.42 3.07
N ASP A 37 9.05 -10.24 2.48
CA ASP A 37 9.99 -9.24 2.98
C ASP A 37 9.48 -8.54 4.23
N LEU A 38 8.20 -8.25 4.27
CA LEU A 38 7.59 -7.56 5.41
C LEU A 38 6.97 -8.52 6.42
N HIS A 39 7.01 -9.81 6.13
CA HIS A 39 6.57 -10.87 7.07
C HIS A 39 5.11 -10.73 7.51
N MET A 40 4.25 -10.21 6.65
CA MET A 40 2.84 -10.13 6.96
C MET A 40 2.17 -11.47 6.68
N SER A 41 1.24 -11.86 7.57
CA SER A 41 0.40 -13.02 7.27
C SER A 41 -0.68 -12.61 6.27
N PRO A 42 -1.30 -13.59 5.58
CA PRO A 42 -2.42 -13.25 4.69
C PRO A 42 -3.53 -12.49 5.39
N ALA A 43 -3.82 -12.83 6.65
CA ALA A 43 -4.85 -12.13 7.41
C ALA A 43 -4.45 -10.69 7.69
N GLU A 44 -3.18 -10.47 8.05
CA GLU A 44 -2.69 -9.12 8.28
C GLU A 44 -2.75 -8.28 7.02
N PHE A 45 -2.38 -8.88 5.89
CA PHE A 45 -2.43 -8.18 4.62
C PHE A 45 -3.87 -7.81 4.26
N SER A 46 -4.80 -8.73 4.45
CA SER A 46 -6.22 -8.47 4.20
C SER A 46 -6.72 -7.33 5.08
N ASP A 47 -6.35 -7.35 6.35
CA ASP A 47 -6.75 -6.28 7.28
C ASP A 47 -6.17 -4.94 6.85
N PHE A 48 -4.92 -4.94 6.41
CA PHE A 48 -4.29 -3.73 5.91
C PHE A 48 -5.04 -3.17 4.71
N LEU A 49 -5.37 -4.03 3.75
CA LEU A 49 -6.12 -3.60 2.57
C LEU A 49 -7.48 -3.04 2.97
N ALA A 50 -8.18 -3.72 3.88
CA ALA A 50 -9.49 -3.24 4.32
C ALA A 50 -9.39 -1.86 4.97
N SER A 51 -8.30 -1.60 5.68
CA SER A 51 -8.12 -0.31 6.33
C SER A 51 -7.94 0.85 5.35
N LEU A 52 -7.64 0.55 4.09
CA LEU A 52 -7.50 1.60 3.07
C LEU A 52 -8.82 2.30 2.79
N GLU A 53 -9.93 1.70 3.15
CA GLU A 53 -11.25 2.34 2.96
C GLU A 53 -11.35 3.69 3.67
N LYS A 54 -10.65 3.86 4.78
CA LYS A 54 -10.69 5.13 5.48
C LYS A 54 -10.05 6.27 4.68
N PHE A 55 -9.28 5.92 3.65
CA PHE A 55 -8.70 6.90 2.73
C PHE A 55 -9.49 6.98 1.42
N LYS A 56 -10.68 6.38 1.40
CA LYS A 56 -11.56 6.34 0.20
C LYS A 56 -10.94 5.54 -0.94
N ILE A 57 -10.18 4.52 -0.60
CA ILE A 57 -9.57 3.60 -1.54
C ILE A 57 -10.35 2.31 -1.51
N ASP A 58 -10.73 1.78 -2.67
CA ASP A 58 -11.49 0.54 -2.75
C ASP A 58 -10.53 -0.65 -2.72
N PRO A 59 -10.46 -1.39 -1.59
CA PRO A 59 -9.51 -2.49 -1.49
C PRO A 59 -9.92 -3.73 -2.29
N SER A 60 -11.13 -3.78 -2.81
CA SER A 60 -11.58 -4.92 -3.59
C SER A 60 -11.20 -4.83 -5.07
N ALA A 61 -10.65 -3.70 -5.49
CA ALA A 61 -10.17 -3.57 -6.87
C ALA A 61 -9.12 -4.64 -7.16
N PRO A 62 -9.19 -5.32 -8.32
CA PRO A 62 -8.26 -6.42 -8.59
C PRO A 62 -6.79 -6.03 -8.51
N ASP A 63 -6.44 -4.84 -8.96
CA ASP A 63 -5.05 -4.38 -8.92
C ASP A 63 -4.54 -4.28 -7.49
N ILE A 64 -5.39 -3.83 -6.58
CA ILE A 64 -5.02 -3.70 -5.18
C ILE A 64 -5.02 -5.06 -4.50
N ALA A 65 -6.06 -5.85 -4.73
CA ALA A 65 -6.18 -7.15 -4.07
C ALA A 65 -5.05 -8.11 -4.48
N ASN A 66 -4.52 -7.95 -5.69
CA ASN A 66 -3.48 -8.84 -6.21
C ASN A 66 -2.07 -8.26 -6.14
N ALA A 67 -1.90 -7.10 -5.51
CA ALA A 67 -0.57 -6.53 -5.37
C ALA A 67 0.32 -7.42 -4.51
N ASN A 68 1.53 -7.67 -4.98
CA ASN A 68 2.48 -8.53 -4.26
C ASN A 68 3.56 -7.74 -3.54
N CYS A 69 3.86 -6.54 -4.00
CA CYS A 69 4.88 -5.73 -3.38
C CYS A 69 4.40 -4.29 -3.24
N VAL A 70 5.19 -3.51 -2.50
CA VAL A 70 4.79 -2.15 -2.14
C VAL A 70 4.54 -1.29 -3.36
N VAL A 71 5.43 -1.31 -4.34
CA VAL A 71 5.28 -0.44 -5.51
C VAL A 71 4.02 -0.80 -6.31
N GLU A 72 3.68 -2.08 -6.41
CA GLU A 72 2.47 -2.49 -7.12
C GLU A 72 1.22 -1.92 -6.43
N LEU A 73 1.22 -1.94 -5.11
CA LEU A 73 0.10 -1.38 -4.37
C LEU A 73 0.02 0.13 -4.56
N ILE A 74 1.15 0.81 -4.48
CA ILE A 74 1.18 2.26 -4.66
C ILE A 74 0.64 2.63 -6.04
N GLU A 75 1.06 1.92 -7.08
CA GLU A 75 0.59 2.20 -8.43
C GLU A 75 -0.90 1.95 -8.58
N ALA A 76 -1.39 0.87 -7.99
CA ALA A 76 -2.82 0.56 -8.05
C ALA A 76 -3.65 1.61 -7.34
N VAL A 77 -3.21 2.04 -6.17
CA VAL A 77 -3.91 3.07 -5.41
C VAL A 77 -3.85 4.40 -6.16
N SER A 78 -2.71 4.72 -6.72
CA SER A 78 -2.54 5.95 -7.48
C SER A 78 -3.50 6.00 -8.66
N SER A 79 -3.73 4.86 -9.31
CA SER A 79 -4.67 4.77 -10.43
C SER A 79 -6.11 5.05 -10.00
N GLN A 80 -6.48 4.70 -8.78
CA GLN A 80 -7.83 4.98 -8.28
C GLN A 80 -8.03 6.46 -7.96
N ILE A 81 -6.99 7.09 -7.44
CA ILE A 81 -7.10 8.45 -6.93
C ILE A 81 -6.99 9.48 -8.04
N VAL A 82 -6.18 9.17 -9.04
CA VAL A 82 -5.91 10.10 -10.14
C VAL A 82 -7.05 10.09 -11.14
N GLU A 83 -7.48 11.27 -11.54
CA GLU A 83 -8.51 11.42 -12.56
C GLU A 83 -8.00 12.17 -13.76
#